data_827849de3061787f9be2a9d235373c01
#
_entry.id   827849de3061787f9be2a9d235373c01
#
_cell.length_a   1.000
_cell.length_b   1.000
_cell.length_c   1.000
_cell.angle_alpha   90.00
_cell.angle_beta   90.00
_cell.angle_gamma   90.00
#
_symmetry.space_group_name_H-M   'P 1'
#
loop_
_entity.id
_entity.type
_entity.pdbx_description
1 polymer ?
#
loop_
_entity_poly.entity_id
_entity_poly.type
_entity_poly.pdbx_seq_one_letter_code
_entity_poly.pdbx_strand_id
1 'polypeptide(L)'
;MDILPATLGMLIIIAVSIVALKIKEALPLQIPAFAWASLLSLLLTTPWSPVQGLILDLTKQISAGQIGTVILAIAGVSIGCKLDDIKKLSWKIILTAFVVFIGTFFGSALVAELILKLQGII
;
A
#
# COMPACT_ATOMS: atom_id res chain seq x y z
N MET A 1 -14.44 -1.72 19.69
CA MET A 1 -13.06 -1.47 19.21
C MET A 1 -12.16 -1.43 20.44
N ASP A 2 -11.34 -2.43 20.63
CA ASP A 2 -10.44 -2.44 21.78
C ASP A 2 -9.24 -1.55 21.48
N ILE A 3 -9.07 -0.50 22.26
CA ILE A 3 -8.07 0.54 22.03
C ILE A 3 -6.66 -0.04 22.11
N LEU A 4 -6.43 -0.97 23.02
CA LEU A 4 -5.11 -1.53 23.28
C LEU A 4 -4.55 -2.37 22.11
N PRO A 5 -5.28 -3.34 21.54
CA PRO A 5 -4.79 -4.06 20.35
C PRO A 5 -4.71 -3.17 19.11
N ALA A 6 -5.59 -2.17 18.96
CA ALA A 6 -5.50 -1.23 17.85
C ALA A 6 -4.25 -0.35 17.92
N THR A 7 -3.87 0.13 19.11
CA THR A 7 -2.64 0.91 19.30
C THR A 7 -1.39 0.07 19.07
N LEU A 8 -1.37 -1.17 19.53
CA LEU A 8 -0.26 -2.10 19.29
C LEU A 8 -0.12 -2.43 17.79
N GLY A 9 -1.25 -2.66 17.10
CA GLY A 9 -1.26 -2.87 15.66
C GLY A 9 -0.70 -1.67 14.89
N MET A 10 -1.08 -0.45 15.30
CA MET A 10 -0.55 0.78 14.70
C MET A 10 0.96 0.92 14.91
N LEU A 11 1.46 0.60 16.10
CA LEU A 11 2.90 0.61 16.39
C LEU A 11 3.67 -0.38 15.52
N ILE A 12 3.11 -1.56 15.26
CA ILE A 12 3.70 -2.55 14.34
C ILE A 12 3.79 -1.98 12.92
N ILE A 13 2.72 -1.37 12.42
CA ILE A 13 2.70 -0.75 11.08
C ILE A 13 3.75 0.36 10.98
N ILE A 14 3.87 1.21 12.00
CA ILE A 14 4.87 2.27 12.06
C ILE A 14 6.28 1.68 12.07
N ALA A 15 6.53 0.65 12.88
CA ALA A 15 7.84 -0.01 12.93
C ALA A 15 8.23 -0.62 11.58
N VAL A 16 7.33 -1.33 10.91
CA VAL A 16 7.55 -1.89 9.57
C VAL A 16 7.84 -0.78 8.56
N SER A 17 7.13 0.34 8.64
CA SER A 17 7.34 1.49 7.76
C SER A 17 8.73 2.13 7.96
N ILE A 18 9.19 2.26 9.21
CA ILE A 18 10.53 2.79 9.53
C ILE A 18 11.61 1.84 9.00
N VAL A 19 11.44 0.54 9.18
CA VAL A 19 12.38 -0.47 8.65
C VAL A 19 12.43 -0.41 7.12
N ALA A 20 11.27 -0.28 6.47
CA ALA A 20 11.19 -0.14 5.01
C ALA A 20 11.91 1.12 4.49
N LEU A 21 11.80 2.24 5.20
CA LEU A 21 12.53 3.46 4.87
C LEU A 21 14.04 3.28 4.99
N LYS A 22 14.51 2.64 6.06
CA LYS A 22 15.94 2.34 6.25
C LYS A 22 16.49 1.40 5.17
N ILE A 23 15.71 0.39 4.78
CA ILE A 23 16.09 -0.52 3.69
C ILE A 23 16.20 0.25 2.37
N LYS A 24 15.25 1.16 2.09
CA LYS A 24 15.30 2.00 0.90
C LYS A 24 16.57 2.88 0.87
N GLU A 25 16.97 3.43 2.02
CA GLU A 25 18.19 4.24 2.12
C GLU A 25 19.48 3.41 1.96
N ALA A 26 19.46 2.18 2.46
CA ALA A 26 20.63 1.29 2.42
C ALA A 26 20.86 0.66 1.04
N LEU A 27 19.78 0.47 0.26
CA LEU A 27 19.85 -0.17 -1.05
C LEU A 27 19.80 0.89 -2.16
N PRO A 28 20.73 0.87 -3.14
CA PRO A 28 20.74 1.81 -4.26
C PRO A 28 19.67 1.50 -5.32
N LEU A 29 18.57 0.90 -4.91
CA LEU A 29 17.44 0.54 -5.78
C LEU A 29 16.41 1.67 -5.75
N GLN A 30 15.95 2.10 -6.91
CA GLN A 30 14.90 3.12 -7.06
C GLN A 30 13.50 2.56 -6.80
N ILE A 31 13.36 1.73 -5.76
CA ILE A 31 12.07 1.14 -5.36
C ILE A 31 11.43 2.05 -4.31
N PRO A 32 10.13 2.39 -4.45
CA PRO A 32 9.42 3.19 -3.45
C PRO A 32 9.42 2.52 -2.07
N ALA A 33 9.52 3.30 -1.00
CA ALA A 33 9.47 2.78 0.37
C ALA A 33 8.20 1.98 0.66
N PHE A 34 7.09 2.34 0.02
CA PHE A 34 5.82 1.62 0.13
C PHE A 34 5.92 0.17 -0.38
N ALA A 35 6.65 -0.06 -1.47
CA ALA A 35 6.86 -1.42 -2.00
C ALA A 35 7.68 -2.27 -1.01
N TRP A 36 8.70 -1.70 -0.38
CA TRP A 36 9.45 -2.38 0.68
C TRP A 36 8.59 -2.68 1.91
N ALA A 37 7.74 -1.73 2.33
CA ALA A 37 6.82 -1.95 3.45
C ALA A 37 5.82 -3.07 3.14
N SER A 38 5.29 -3.12 1.92
CA SER A 38 4.38 -4.18 1.48
C SER A 38 5.05 -5.54 1.46
N LEU A 39 6.28 -5.63 0.95
CA LEU A 39 7.06 -6.87 0.91
C LEU A 39 7.37 -7.39 2.33
N LEU A 40 7.81 -6.50 3.22
CA LEU A 40 8.09 -6.85 4.61
C LEU A 40 6.82 -7.32 5.32
N SER A 41 5.70 -6.62 5.13
CA SER A 41 4.42 -7.02 5.71
C SER A 41 3.98 -8.40 5.22
N LEU A 42 4.15 -8.67 3.92
CA LEU A 42 3.85 -9.97 3.32
C LEU A 42 4.69 -11.08 3.94
N LEU A 43 6.00 -10.87 4.07
CA LEU A 43 6.91 -11.84 4.69
C LEU A 43 6.56 -12.12 6.15
N LEU A 44 6.23 -11.08 6.92
CA LEU A 44 5.85 -11.21 8.33
C LEU A 44 4.50 -11.93 8.52
N THR A 45 3.58 -11.80 7.57
CA THR A 45 2.26 -12.42 7.62
C THR A 45 2.19 -13.76 6.88
N THR A 46 3.29 -14.26 6.35
CA THR A 46 3.37 -15.58 5.70
C THR A 46 3.13 -16.69 6.72
N PRO A 47 2.46 -17.80 6.35
CA PRO A 47 2.12 -18.90 7.26
C PRO A 47 3.32 -19.53 7.98
N TRP A 48 4.50 -19.35 7.47
CA TRP A 48 5.75 -19.87 8.05
C TRP A 48 6.36 -18.96 9.12
N SER A 49 5.83 -17.74 9.25
CA SER A 49 6.31 -16.81 10.27
C SER A 49 5.71 -17.14 11.65
N PRO A 50 6.54 -17.30 12.70
CA PRO A 50 6.04 -17.56 14.05
C PRO A 50 5.23 -16.40 14.65
N VAL A 51 5.35 -15.21 14.06
CA VAL A 51 4.66 -13.98 14.52
C VAL A 51 3.39 -13.66 13.73
N GLN A 52 3.05 -14.49 12.72
CA GLN A 52 1.88 -14.26 11.86
C GLN A 52 0.59 -14.05 12.64
N GLY A 53 0.27 -14.95 13.56
CA GLY A 53 -0.97 -14.90 14.33
C GLY A 53 -1.09 -13.62 15.15
N LEU A 54 -0.02 -13.25 15.83
CA LEU A 54 0.02 -12.04 16.64
C LEU A 54 -0.14 -10.77 15.82
N ILE A 55 0.55 -10.67 14.69
CA ILE A 55 0.46 -9.50 13.79
C ILE A 55 -0.94 -9.39 13.19
N LEU A 56 -1.51 -10.49 12.70
CA LEU A 56 -2.85 -10.49 12.13
C LEU A 56 -3.90 -10.14 13.18
N ASP A 57 -3.81 -10.66 14.39
CA ASP A 57 -4.78 -10.36 15.45
C ASP A 57 -4.71 -8.90 15.90
N LEU A 58 -3.54 -8.33 16.01
CA LEU A 58 -3.36 -6.92 16.37
C LEU A 58 -3.76 -5.95 15.26
N THR A 59 -3.55 -6.32 14.00
CA THR A 59 -3.86 -5.46 12.85
C THR A 59 -5.29 -5.62 12.32
N LYS A 60 -6.01 -6.66 12.71
CA LYS A 60 -7.42 -6.90 12.32
C LYS A 60 -8.33 -5.69 12.51
N GLN A 61 -8.10 -4.92 13.56
CA GLN A 61 -8.96 -3.79 13.92
C GLN A 61 -8.66 -2.53 13.09
N ILE A 62 -7.54 -2.53 12.38
CA ILE A 62 -7.14 -1.42 11.52
C ILE A 62 -7.60 -1.73 10.10
N SER A 63 -8.67 -1.08 9.66
CA SER A 63 -9.15 -1.32 8.31
C SER A 63 -8.30 -0.57 7.27
N ALA A 64 -8.02 -1.22 6.15
CA ALA A 64 -7.34 -0.59 5.02
C ALA A 64 -8.09 0.65 4.51
N GLY A 65 -9.42 0.67 4.64
CA GLY A 65 -10.25 1.81 4.28
C GLY A 65 -9.98 3.04 5.15
N GLN A 66 -9.77 2.87 6.45
CA GLN A 66 -9.44 3.99 7.36
C GLN A 66 -8.09 4.60 7.01
N ILE A 67 -7.07 3.77 6.77
CA ILE A 67 -5.74 4.24 6.35
C ILE A 67 -5.83 4.90 4.97
N GLY A 68 -6.56 4.30 4.03
CA GLY A 68 -6.78 4.84 2.69
C GLY A 68 -7.42 6.22 2.71
N THR A 69 -8.40 6.46 3.59
CA THR A 69 -9.05 7.76 3.74
C THR A 69 -8.05 8.84 4.18
N VAL A 70 -7.19 8.53 5.14
CA VAL A 70 -6.15 9.47 5.59
C VAL A 70 -5.16 9.77 4.47
N ILE A 71 -4.72 8.75 3.73
CA ILE A 71 -3.80 8.91 2.59
C ILE A 71 -4.44 9.79 1.51
N LEU A 72 -5.71 9.56 1.18
CA LEU A 72 -6.44 10.37 0.20
C LEU A 72 -6.58 11.83 0.65
N ALA A 73 -6.84 12.07 1.93
CA ALA A 73 -6.90 13.42 2.48
C ALA A 73 -5.55 14.15 2.35
N ILE A 74 -4.46 13.49 2.71
CA ILE A 74 -3.09 14.04 2.59
C ILE A 74 -2.76 14.31 1.12
N ALA A 75 -3.09 13.38 0.23
CA ALA A 75 -2.90 13.55 -1.22
C ALA A 75 -3.70 14.73 -1.75
N GLY A 76 -4.97 14.87 -1.35
CA GLY A 76 -5.83 15.98 -1.74
C GLY A 76 -5.27 17.34 -1.32
N VAL A 77 -4.81 17.46 -0.07
CA VAL A 77 -4.17 18.69 0.43
C VAL A 77 -2.87 18.97 -0.32
N SER A 78 -2.04 17.96 -0.55
CA SER A 78 -0.78 18.12 -1.27
C SER A 78 -0.98 18.59 -2.71
N ILE A 79 -2.01 18.08 -3.38
CA ILE A 79 -2.44 18.53 -4.71
C ILE A 79 -2.94 19.98 -4.64
N GLY A 80 -3.76 20.31 -3.65
CA GLY A 80 -4.27 21.65 -3.44
C GLY A 80 -3.17 22.71 -3.26
N CYS A 81 -2.09 22.35 -2.58
CA CYS A 81 -0.92 23.23 -2.39
C CYS A 81 -0.10 23.47 -3.68
N LYS A 82 -0.26 22.62 -4.70
CA LYS A 82 0.51 22.69 -5.97
C LYS A 82 -0.36 22.93 -7.20
N LEU A 83 -1.48 23.62 -7.03
CA LEU A 83 -2.45 23.86 -8.12
C LEU A 83 -1.83 24.56 -9.34
N ASP A 84 -0.89 25.48 -9.14
CA ASP A 84 -0.26 26.19 -10.25
C ASP A 84 0.64 25.29 -11.09
N ASP A 85 1.32 24.35 -10.49
CA ASP A 85 2.11 23.34 -11.20
C ASP A 85 1.20 22.36 -11.95
N ILE A 86 0.07 22.00 -11.34
CA ILE A 86 -0.93 21.11 -11.94
C ILE A 86 -1.62 21.78 -13.13
N LYS A 87 -1.95 23.06 -13.06
CA LYS A 87 -2.53 23.79 -14.19
C LYS A 87 -1.66 23.77 -15.43
N LYS A 88 -0.34 23.83 -15.27
CA LYS A 88 0.62 23.76 -16.39
C LYS A 88 0.69 22.36 -17.02
N LEU A 89 0.38 21.33 -16.26
CA LEU A 89 0.48 19.93 -16.67
C LEU A 89 -0.89 19.25 -16.84
N SER A 90 -2.00 19.99 -16.69
CA SER A 90 -3.33 19.44 -16.47
C SER A 90 -3.77 18.37 -17.48
N TRP A 91 -3.54 18.60 -18.79
CA TRP A 91 -3.89 17.60 -19.80
C TRP A 91 -3.06 16.31 -19.68
N LYS A 92 -1.76 16.46 -19.47
CA LYS A 92 -0.87 15.29 -19.30
C LYS A 92 -1.22 14.47 -18.05
N ILE A 93 -1.57 15.15 -16.96
CA ILE A 93 -1.97 14.47 -15.71
C ILE A 93 -3.27 13.70 -15.91
N ILE A 94 -4.27 14.31 -16.57
CA ILE A 94 -5.54 13.66 -16.87
C ILE A 94 -5.33 12.42 -17.74
N LEU A 95 -4.57 12.56 -18.82
CA LEU A 95 -4.25 11.45 -19.72
C LEU A 95 -3.50 10.34 -19.00
N THR A 96 -2.50 10.70 -18.20
CA THR A 96 -1.74 9.72 -17.39
C THR A 96 -2.64 9.02 -16.39
N ALA A 97 -3.53 9.73 -15.70
CA ALA A 97 -4.48 9.15 -14.77
C ALA A 97 -5.39 8.12 -15.44
N PHE A 98 -5.92 8.42 -16.62
CA PHE A 98 -6.73 7.50 -17.42
C PHE A 98 -5.95 6.25 -17.81
N VAL A 99 -4.74 6.42 -18.34
CA VAL A 99 -3.89 5.30 -18.76
C VAL A 99 -3.52 4.41 -17.57
N VAL A 100 -3.14 5.02 -16.44
CA VAL A 100 -2.81 4.27 -15.21
C VAL A 100 -4.03 3.54 -14.67
N PHE A 101 -5.20 4.19 -14.64
CA PHE A 101 -6.43 3.58 -14.16
C PHE A 101 -6.83 2.35 -15.00
N ILE A 102 -6.86 2.50 -16.32
CA ILE A 102 -7.18 1.42 -17.27
C ILE A 102 -6.12 0.31 -17.16
N GLY A 103 -4.83 0.67 -17.18
CA GLY A 103 -3.73 -0.28 -17.09
C GLY A 103 -3.74 -1.08 -15.79
N THR A 104 -4.00 -0.43 -14.67
CA THR A 104 -4.08 -1.08 -13.36
C THR A 104 -5.29 -1.99 -13.27
N PHE A 105 -6.45 -1.55 -13.75
CA PHE A 105 -7.67 -2.34 -13.72
C PHE A 105 -7.55 -3.61 -14.58
N PHE A 106 -7.20 -3.44 -15.85
CA PHE A 106 -7.04 -4.59 -16.75
C PHE A 106 -5.85 -5.47 -16.37
N GLY A 107 -4.73 -4.88 -15.96
CA GLY A 107 -3.56 -5.62 -15.51
C GLY A 107 -3.85 -6.49 -14.30
N SER A 108 -4.52 -5.96 -13.29
CA SER A 108 -4.91 -6.73 -12.10
C SER A 108 -5.95 -7.81 -12.43
N ALA A 109 -6.90 -7.54 -13.31
CA ALA A 109 -7.90 -8.52 -13.75
C ALA A 109 -7.24 -9.69 -14.49
N LEU A 110 -6.31 -9.41 -15.42
CA LEU A 110 -5.58 -10.44 -16.15
C LEU A 110 -4.72 -11.30 -15.22
N VAL A 111 -4.02 -10.68 -14.27
CA VAL A 111 -3.21 -11.42 -13.28
C VAL A 111 -4.10 -12.30 -12.41
N ALA A 112 -5.22 -11.78 -11.94
CA ALA A 112 -6.18 -12.54 -11.14
C ALA A 112 -6.75 -13.74 -11.93
N GLU A 113 -7.15 -13.52 -13.18
CA GLU A 113 -7.66 -14.59 -14.05
C GLU A 113 -6.60 -15.67 -14.30
N LEU A 114 -5.35 -15.26 -14.57
CA LEU A 114 -4.25 -16.19 -14.75
C LEU A 114 -4.02 -17.07 -13.52
N ILE A 115 -3.99 -16.45 -12.34
CA ILE A 115 -3.79 -17.17 -11.06
C ILE A 115 -4.94 -18.13 -10.80
N LEU A 116 -6.18 -17.69 -10.99
CA LEU A 116 -7.37 -18.52 -10.78
C LEU A 116 -7.42 -19.71 -11.73
N LYS A 117 -7.01 -19.53 -12.99
CA LYS A 117 -6.86 -20.64 -13.95
C LYS A 117 -5.78 -21.62 -13.53
N LEU A 118 -4.64 -21.14 -13.05
CA LEU A 118 -3.56 -22.02 -12.58
C LEU A 118 -3.96 -22.81 -11.33
N GLN A 119 -4.83 -22.23 -10.49
CA GLN A 119 -5.38 -22.90 -9.31
C GLN A 119 -6.56 -23.83 -9.62
N GLY A 120 -7.02 -23.87 -10.86
CA GLY A 120 -8.14 -24.72 -11.28
C GLY A 120 -9.51 -24.30 -10.74
N ILE A 121 -9.67 -23.01 -10.34
CA ILE A 121 -10.91 -22.49 -9.80
C ILE A 121 -11.88 -22.07 -10.91
N ILE A 122 -11.35 -21.67 -12.06
CA ILE A 122 -12.11 -21.32 -13.29
C ILE A 122 -11.48 -21.97 -14.52
#